data_94e3cf8ec1befbd4aba6b878cb9c8f91
#
_entry.id   94e3cf8ec1befbd4aba6b878cb9c8f91
#
_cell.length_a   1.000
_cell.length_b   1.000
_cell.length_c   1.000
_cell.angle_alpha   90.00
_cell.angle_beta   90.00
_cell.angle_gamma   90.00
#
_symmetry.space_group_name_H-M   'P 1'
#
loop_
_entity.id
_entity.type
_entity.pdbx_description
1 polymer ?
#
loop_
_entity_poly.entity_id
_entity_poly.type
_entity_poly.pdbx_seq_one_letter_code
_entity_poly.pdbx_strand_id
1 'polypeptide(L)'
;MINYKLMKNNNASSANYGRYYAKAVHTQTVDLDTLAERIQRNCTAKKSDCLAVLTELVEVLHDELMASHVVKIDGFGTFKVGLKSKYAKTDSEFNASQHISGCKVNFRPEYTIVANGTYVDEEGNTKVKKHAEAELTKGVQYKMY
;
A
#
# COMPACT_ATOMS: atom_id res chain seq x y z
N MET A 1 -3.87 -6.70 15.69
CA MET A 1 -5.33 -6.42 15.70
C MET A 1 -5.53 -4.99 15.25
N ILE A 2 -6.41 -4.75 14.26
CA ILE A 2 -6.73 -3.41 13.75
C ILE A 2 -7.96 -2.90 14.48
N ASN A 3 -7.85 -1.71 15.09
CA ASN A 3 -8.97 -1.03 15.72
C ASN A 3 -9.85 -0.35 14.66
N TYR A 4 -11.16 -0.43 14.79
CA TYR A 4 -12.10 0.25 13.89
C TYR A 4 -13.26 0.86 14.67
N LYS A 5 -13.90 1.86 14.07
CA LYS A 5 -15.18 2.43 14.54
C LYS A 5 -16.20 2.41 13.39
N LEU A 6 -17.48 2.36 13.76
CA LEU A 6 -18.57 2.46 12.81
C LEU A 6 -18.84 3.93 12.47
N MET A 7 -18.93 4.23 11.17
CA MET A 7 -19.28 5.54 10.65
C MET A 7 -20.52 5.43 9.79
N LYS A 8 -21.44 6.39 9.95
CA LYS A 8 -22.64 6.50 9.11
C LYS A 8 -22.28 7.24 7.83
N ASN A 9 -22.72 6.72 6.70
CA ASN A 9 -22.59 7.41 5.42
C ASN A 9 -23.62 8.53 5.31
N ASN A 10 -23.18 9.78 5.44
CA ASN A 10 -24.01 10.97 5.35
C ASN A 10 -23.99 11.62 3.95
N ASN A 11 -23.38 10.98 2.95
CA ASN A 11 -23.40 11.48 1.58
C ASN A 11 -24.75 11.16 0.91
N ALA A 12 -25.60 12.17 0.79
CA ALA A 12 -26.95 12.04 0.22
C ALA A 12 -26.95 11.55 -1.25
N SER A 13 -25.86 11.78 -2.00
CA SER A 13 -25.71 11.34 -3.39
C SER A 13 -25.23 9.88 -3.52
N SER A 14 -24.97 9.20 -2.43
CA SER A 14 -24.47 7.83 -2.43
C SER A 14 -25.64 6.83 -2.35
N ALA A 15 -25.59 5.77 -3.16
CA ALA A 15 -26.50 4.62 -3.06
C ALA A 15 -26.48 3.95 -1.68
N ASN A 16 -25.45 4.21 -0.86
CA ASN A 16 -25.29 3.70 0.50
C ASN A 16 -25.57 4.77 1.57
N TYR A 17 -26.35 5.81 1.26
CA TYR A 17 -26.76 6.81 2.22
C TYR A 17 -27.44 6.18 3.44
N GLY A 18 -27.09 6.65 4.63
CA GLY A 18 -27.65 6.16 5.89
C GLY A 18 -27.10 4.82 6.39
N ARG A 19 -26.35 4.08 5.57
CA ARG A 19 -25.72 2.81 5.97
C ARG A 19 -24.44 3.04 6.77
N TYR A 20 -24.05 2.05 7.56
CA TYR A 20 -22.84 2.09 8.38
C TYR A 20 -21.69 1.33 7.70
N TYR A 21 -20.46 1.83 7.85
CA TYR A 21 -19.24 1.18 7.40
C TYR A 21 -18.14 1.29 8.47
N ALA A 22 -17.24 0.33 8.47
CA ALA A 22 -16.09 0.32 9.37
C ALA A 22 -15.00 1.25 8.85
N LYS A 23 -14.44 2.09 9.72
CA LYS A 23 -13.28 2.93 9.45
C LYS A 23 -12.18 2.61 10.44
N ALA A 24 -10.97 2.33 9.95
CA ALA A 24 -9.81 2.06 10.80
C ALA A 24 -9.50 3.26 11.71
N VAL A 25 -9.11 2.96 12.94
CA VAL A 25 -8.67 3.94 13.94
C VAL A 25 -7.16 3.80 14.11
N HIS A 26 -6.43 4.85 13.77
CA HIS A 26 -4.98 4.94 13.98
C HIS A 26 -4.72 5.57 15.35
N THR A 27 -4.02 4.85 16.21
CA THR A 27 -3.80 5.27 17.61
C THR A 27 -2.52 6.09 17.78
N GLN A 28 -1.52 5.85 16.94
CA GLN A 28 -0.23 6.56 17.00
C GLN A 28 0.50 6.51 15.66
N THR A 29 1.45 7.41 15.48
CA THR A 29 2.45 7.36 14.42
C THR A 29 3.75 6.81 15.00
N VAL A 30 4.37 5.86 14.31
CA VAL A 30 5.66 5.27 14.67
C VAL A 30 6.69 5.80 13.70
N ASP A 31 7.77 6.38 14.23
CA ASP A 31 8.88 6.95 13.48
C ASP A 31 10.02 5.95 13.26
N LEU A 32 11.03 6.37 12.49
CA LEU A 32 12.20 5.55 12.18
C LEU A 32 13.00 5.19 13.43
N ASP A 33 13.11 6.09 14.39
CA ASP A 33 13.83 5.87 15.63
C ASP A 33 13.19 4.74 16.47
N THR A 34 11.88 4.77 16.58
CA THR A 34 11.10 3.71 17.25
C THR A 34 11.20 2.39 16.51
N LEU A 35 11.21 2.41 15.15
CA LEU A 35 11.42 1.20 14.35
C LEU A 35 12.81 0.60 14.59
N ALA A 36 13.86 1.44 14.57
CA ALA A 36 15.23 1.00 14.84
C ALA A 36 15.38 0.38 16.23
N GLU A 37 14.73 0.96 17.26
CA GLU A 37 14.70 0.40 18.61
C GLU A 37 14.04 -1.00 18.66
N ARG A 38 12.95 -1.19 17.94
CA ARG A 38 12.27 -2.50 17.85
C ARG A 38 13.11 -3.53 17.11
N ILE A 39 13.77 -3.14 16.02
CA ILE A 39 14.65 -4.02 15.24
C ILE A 39 15.83 -4.47 16.11
N GLN A 40 16.48 -3.56 16.85
CA GLN A 40 17.58 -3.88 17.77
C GLN A 40 17.19 -4.98 18.77
N ARG A 41 15.94 -5.02 19.24
CA ARG A 41 15.49 -6.06 20.19
C ARG A 41 15.43 -7.46 19.58
N ASN A 42 15.35 -7.55 18.25
CA ASN A 42 15.17 -8.80 17.51
C ASN A 42 16.43 -9.24 16.75
N CYS A 43 17.52 -8.47 16.80
CA CYS A 43 18.77 -8.78 16.12
C CYS A 43 19.98 -8.33 16.96
N THR A 44 21.19 -8.67 16.53
CA THR A 44 22.45 -8.32 17.22
C THR A 44 22.97 -6.92 16.87
N ALA A 45 22.33 -6.23 15.92
CA ALA A 45 22.72 -4.89 15.51
C ALA A 45 22.33 -3.85 16.57
N LYS A 46 23.17 -2.82 16.75
CA LYS A 46 22.85 -1.70 17.62
C LYS A 46 21.78 -0.81 17.00
N LYS A 47 21.05 -0.07 17.82
CA LYS A 47 20.04 0.91 17.35
C LYS A 47 20.61 1.89 16.31
N SER A 48 21.84 2.39 16.55
CA SER A 48 22.52 3.29 15.62
C SER A 48 22.70 2.67 14.24
N ASP A 49 23.11 1.41 14.19
CA ASP A 49 23.34 0.70 12.94
C ASP A 49 22.03 0.43 12.19
N CYS A 50 20.98 0.05 12.94
CA CYS A 50 19.63 -0.11 12.38
C CYS A 50 19.10 1.22 11.81
N LEU A 51 19.29 2.32 12.53
CA LEU A 51 18.85 3.65 12.09
C LEU A 51 19.61 4.09 10.83
N ALA A 52 20.94 3.88 10.78
CA ALA A 52 21.74 4.19 9.60
C ALA A 52 21.27 3.41 8.37
N VAL A 53 21.05 2.09 8.50
CA VAL A 53 20.55 1.26 7.39
C VAL A 53 19.16 1.68 6.94
N LEU A 54 18.25 2.02 7.84
CA LEU A 54 16.91 2.47 7.48
C LEU A 54 16.93 3.82 6.78
N THR A 55 17.82 4.74 7.19
CA THR A 55 18.00 6.04 6.53
C THR A 55 18.53 5.85 5.13
N GLU A 56 19.61 5.06 4.98
CA GLU A 56 20.22 4.75 3.70
C GLU A 56 19.23 4.06 2.75
N LEU A 57 18.36 3.17 3.26
CA LEU A 57 17.32 2.55 2.44
C LEU A 57 16.40 3.59 1.79
N VAL A 58 16.05 4.66 2.50
CA VAL A 58 15.19 5.73 1.96
C VAL A 58 15.92 6.49 0.86
N GLU A 59 17.22 6.78 1.05
CA GLU A 59 18.05 7.49 0.06
C GLU A 59 18.24 6.66 -1.20
N VAL A 60 18.64 5.39 -1.06
CA VAL A 60 18.78 4.46 -2.18
C VAL A 60 17.47 4.26 -2.93
N LEU A 61 16.36 4.14 -2.20
CA LEU A 61 15.03 4.03 -2.82
C LEU A 61 14.68 5.27 -3.65
N HIS A 62 15.01 6.46 -3.15
CA HIS A 62 14.83 7.71 -3.89
C HIS A 62 15.65 7.70 -5.18
N ASP A 63 16.93 7.37 -5.12
CA ASP A 63 17.84 7.40 -6.26
C ASP A 63 17.42 6.41 -7.35
N GLU A 64 17.04 5.19 -6.97
CA GLU A 64 16.56 4.17 -7.90
C GLU A 64 15.25 4.61 -8.59
N LEU A 65 14.33 5.22 -7.83
CA LEU A 65 13.08 5.73 -8.39
C LEU A 65 13.30 6.92 -9.32
N MET A 66 14.28 7.79 -9.03
CA MET A 66 14.65 8.91 -9.92
C MET A 66 15.37 8.41 -11.18
N ALA A 67 16.06 7.30 -11.12
CA ALA A 67 16.61 6.60 -12.28
C ALA A 67 15.54 5.85 -13.12
N SER A 68 14.25 6.03 -12.80
CA SER A 68 13.10 5.36 -13.44
C SER A 68 13.05 3.84 -13.24
N HIS A 69 13.72 3.33 -12.21
CA HIS A 69 13.67 1.92 -11.85
C HIS A 69 12.42 1.61 -11.03
N VAL A 70 12.03 0.34 -11.06
CA VAL A 70 11.01 -0.22 -10.17
C VAL A 70 11.74 -0.94 -9.05
N VAL A 71 11.48 -0.56 -7.81
CA VAL A 71 12.12 -1.18 -6.64
C VAL A 71 11.14 -2.15 -5.99
N LYS A 72 11.55 -3.42 -5.89
CA LYS A 72 10.82 -4.46 -5.17
C LYS A 72 11.58 -4.82 -3.88
N ILE A 73 10.86 -4.81 -2.77
CA ILE A 73 11.33 -5.31 -1.48
C ILE A 73 10.47 -6.52 -1.14
N ASP A 74 11.08 -7.70 -1.10
CA ASP A 74 10.36 -8.96 -0.84
C ASP A 74 9.70 -8.95 0.53
N GLY A 75 8.47 -9.43 0.61
CA GLY A 75 7.63 -9.38 1.81
C GLY A 75 7.01 -8.00 2.09
N PHE A 76 7.52 -6.94 1.45
CA PHE A 76 7.00 -5.58 1.65
C PHE A 76 6.13 -5.14 0.48
N GLY A 77 6.72 -5.06 -0.72
CA GLY A 77 5.99 -4.65 -1.91
C GLY A 77 6.88 -3.99 -2.95
N THR A 78 6.23 -3.31 -3.88
CA THR A 78 6.86 -2.70 -5.05
C THR A 78 6.57 -1.21 -5.10
N PHE A 79 7.63 -0.43 -5.31
CA PHE A 79 7.59 1.02 -5.49
C PHE A 79 7.88 1.36 -6.95
N LYS A 80 7.12 2.29 -7.51
CA LYS A 80 7.36 2.84 -8.87
C LYS A 80 6.90 4.29 -8.97
N VAL A 81 7.56 5.06 -9.80
CA VAL A 81 7.13 6.42 -10.14
C VAL A 81 6.03 6.36 -11.19
N GLY A 82 5.01 7.17 -11.02
CA GLY A 82 3.99 7.45 -12.03
C GLY A 82 3.94 8.93 -12.33
N LEU A 83 3.78 9.29 -13.59
CA LEU A 83 3.64 10.68 -14.01
C LEU A 83 2.19 11.13 -13.93
N LYS A 84 2.00 12.42 -13.58
CA LYS A 84 0.73 13.13 -13.72
C LYS A 84 0.83 13.97 -14.98
N SER A 85 0.08 13.60 -16.01
CA SER A 85 0.12 14.35 -17.28
C SER A 85 -1.27 14.75 -17.74
N LYS A 86 -1.32 15.87 -18.51
CA LYS A 86 -2.48 16.30 -19.28
C LYS A 86 -2.39 15.70 -20.68
N TYR A 87 -3.52 15.62 -21.36
CA TYR A 87 -3.56 15.14 -22.73
C TYR A 87 -3.14 16.23 -23.71
N ALA A 88 -2.36 15.88 -24.72
CA ALA A 88 -2.16 16.67 -25.95
C ALA A 88 -3.03 16.10 -27.07
N LYS A 89 -3.31 16.87 -28.10
CA LYS A 89 -4.13 16.41 -29.26
C LYS A 89 -3.34 15.43 -30.12
N THR A 90 -2.06 15.68 -30.30
CA THR A 90 -1.15 14.86 -31.09
C THR A 90 0.16 14.64 -30.28
N ASP A 91 0.96 13.65 -30.63
CA ASP A 91 2.26 13.39 -30.02
C ASP A 91 3.25 14.53 -30.33
N SER A 92 3.19 15.14 -31.48
CA SER A 92 4.01 16.30 -31.87
C SER A 92 3.70 17.57 -31.07
N GLU A 93 2.49 17.72 -30.55
CA GLU A 93 2.09 18.81 -29.67
C GLU A 93 2.46 18.54 -28.20
N PHE A 94 2.83 17.32 -27.86
CA PHE A 94 3.18 16.98 -26.49
C PHE A 94 4.49 17.67 -26.09
N ASN A 95 4.42 18.47 -25.04
CA ASN A 95 5.58 19.13 -24.43
C ASN A 95 5.63 18.77 -22.95
N ALA A 96 6.73 18.15 -22.52
CA ALA A 96 6.90 17.66 -21.15
C ALA A 96 6.70 18.77 -20.11
N SER A 97 7.24 19.97 -20.35
CA SER A 97 7.16 21.10 -19.41
C SER A 97 5.72 21.66 -19.26
N GLN A 98 4.86 21.46 -20.25
CA GLN A 98 3.46 21.94 -20.24
C GLN A 98 2.47 20.85 -19.85
N HIS A 99 2.75 19.60 -20.24
CA HIS A 99 1.82 18.50 -20.08
C HIS A 99 2.11 17.61 -18.87
N ILE A 100 3.36 17.53 -18.39
CA ILE A 100 3.69 16.82 -17.16
C ILE A 100 3.55 17.78 -15.97
N SER A 101 2.54 17.57 -15.14
CA SER A 101 2.27 18.41 -13.97
C SER A 101 2.96 17.92 -12.68
N GLY A 102 3.64 16.77 -12.72
CA GLY A 102 4.39 16.21 -11.62
C GLY A 102 4.47 14.69 -11.65
N CYS A 103 5.07 14.14 -10.61
CA CYS A 103 5.14 12.70 -10.41
C CYS A 103 4.50 12.30 -9.07
N LYS A 104 4.31 11.00 -8.89
CA LYS A 104 3.87 10.39 -7.64
C LYS A 104 4.53 9.03 -7.48
N VAL A 105 4.85 8.67 -6.24
CA VAL A 105 5.27 7.31 -5.92
C VAL A 105 4.01 6.46 -5.73
N ASN A 106 3.94 5.36 -6.47
CA ASN A 106 2.92 4.35 -6.30
C ASN A 106 3.54 3.18 -5.54
N PHE A 107 2.95 2.83 -4.42
CA PHE A 107 3.28 1.65 -3.65
C PHE A 107 2.23 0.57 -3.88
N ARG A 108 2.68 -0.65 -4.16
CA ARG A 108 1.84 -1.84 -4.25
C ARG A 108 2.37 -2.89 -3.28
N PRO A 109 1.63 -3.23 -2.21
CA PRO A 109 2.02 -4.30 -1.30
C PRO A 109 2.25 -5.62 -2.04
N GLU A 110 3.10 -6.48 -1.52
CA GLU A 110 3.22 -7.85 -2.02
C GLU A 110 2.00 -8.65 -1.60
N TYR A 111 1.42 -9.42 -2.53
CA TYR A 111 0.21 -10.20 -2.32
C TYR A 111 0.48 -11.69 -2.50
N THR A 112 -0.08 -12.49 -1.59
CA THR A 112 -0.24 -13.93 -1.78
C THR A 112 -1.68 -14.22 -2.18
N ILE A 113 -1.89 -15.12 -3.13
CA ILE A 113 -3.23 -15.58 -3.53
C ILE A 113 -3.64 -16.70 -2.60
N VAL A 114 -4.69 -16.45 -1.81
CA VAL A 114 -5.23 -17.42 -0.85
C VAL A 114 -6.58 -17.97 -1.37
N ALA A 115 -6.74 -19.28 -1.25
CA ALA A 115 -8.02 -19.92 -1.52
C ALA A 115 -9.02 -19.59 -0.39
N ASN A 116 -10.23 -19.14 -0.77
CA ASN A 116 -11.29 -18.76 0.19
C ASN A 116 -12.59 -19.46 -0.19
N GLY A 117 -12.62 -20.78 0.00
CA GLY A 117 -13.78 -21.62 -0.31
C GLY A 117 -13.93 -21.95 -1.80
N THR A 118 -15.05 -22.57 -2.12
CA THR A 118 -15.43 -22.95 -3.47
C THR A 118 -16.78 -22.33 -3.84
N TYR A 119 -17.04 -22.17 -5.12
CA TYR A 119 -18.35 -21.79 -5.66
C TYR A 119 -18.65 -22.64 -6.91
N VAL A 120 -19.93 -22.79 -7.21
CA VAL A 120 -20.38 -23.45 -8.43
C VAL A 120 -20.72 -22.36 -9.44
N ASP A 121 -20.17 -22.43 -10.64
CA ASP A 121 -20.49 -21.50 -11.73
C ASP A 121 -21.84 -21.83 -12.38
N GLU A 122 -22.28 -21.00 -13.32
CA GLU A 122 -23.56 -21.17 -14.04
C GLU A 122 -23.59 -22.45 -14.89
N GLU A 123 -22.43 -23.03 -15.18
CA GLU A 123 -22.28 -24.29 -15.96
C GLU A 123 -22.23 -25.52 -15.05
N GLY A 124 -22.34 -25.36 -13.71
CA GLY A 124 -22.31 -26.44 -12.74
C GLY A 124 -20.91 -26.89 -12.31
N ASN A 125 -19.82 -26.20 -12.72
CA ASN A 125 -18.47 -26.58 -12.37
C ASN A 125 -18.08 -25.97 -11.01
N THR A 126 -17.44 -26.78 -10.16
CA THR A 126 -16.88 -26.28 -8.90
C THR A 126 -15.58 -25.55 -9.13
N LYS A 127 -15.53 -24.25 -8.81
CA LYS A 127 -14.34 -23.40 -8.91
C LYS A 127 -13.87 -22.92 -7.53
N VAL A 128 -12.55 -22.78 -7.37
CA VAL A 128 -11.94 -22.27 -6.14
C VAL A 128 -12.03 -20.75 -6.15
N LYS A 129 -12.71 -20.19 -5.16
CA LYS A 129 -12.72 -18.75 -4.91
C LYS A 129 -11.37 -18.34 -4.33
N LYS A 130 -10.70 -17.39 -4.98
CA LYS A 130 -9.38 -16.90 -4.58
C LYS A 130 -9.47 -15.41 -4.26
N HIS A 131 -8.70 -14.97 -3.26
CA HIS A 131 -8.50 -13.54 -3.00
C HIS A 131 -7.01 -13.24 -2.79
N ALA A 132 -6.61 -12.01 -3.05
CA ALA A 132 -5.26 -11.55 -2.79
C ALA A 132 -5.17 -11.03 -1.35
N GLU A 133 -4.24 -11.57 -0.58
CA GLU A 133 -3.92 -11.11 0.77
C GLU A 133 -2.54 -10.47 0.76
N ALA A 134 -2.44 -9.21 1.22
CA ALA A 134 -1.16 -8.53 1.31
C ALA A 134 -0.33 -9.11 2.46
N GLU A 135 0.94 -9.41 2.21
CA GLU A 135 1.85 -9.98 3.22
C GLU A 135 1.93 -9.12 4.48
N LEU A 136 1.90 -7.78 4.34
CA LEU A 136 1.91 -6.84 5.47
C LEU A 136 0.64 -6.89 6.35
N THR A 137 -0.46 -7.47 5.87
CA THR A 137 -1.73 -7.56 6.59
C THR A 137 -2.21 -8.99 6.79
N LYS A 138 -1.36 -9.96 6.50
CA LYS A 138 -1.67 -11.39 6.63
C LYS A 138 -2.08 -11.75 8.06
N GLY A 139 -3.19 -12.47 8.20
CA GLY A 139 -3.71 -12.91 9.49
C GLY A 139 -4.25 -11.78 10.37
N VAL A 140 -4.62 -10.64 9.79
CA VAL A 140 -5.15 -9.50 10.54
C VAL A 140 -6.45 -9.87 11.28
N GLN A 141 -6.56 -9.40 12.52
CA GLN A 141 -7.77 -9.47 13.34
C GLN A 141 -8.30 -8.05 13.59
N TYR A 142 -9.62 -7.93 13.76
CA TYR A 142 -10.29 -6.66 13.92
C TYR A 142 -10.90 -6.53 15.31
N LYS A 143 -10.80 -5.34 15.91
CA LYS A 143 -11.40 -5.01 17.21
C LYS A 143 -12.13 -3.67 17.10
N MET A 144 -13.37 -3.63 17.60
CA MET A 144 -14.12 -2.38 17.74
C MET A 144 -13.46 -1.50 18.81
N TYR A 145 -13.27 -0.21 18.49
CA TYR A 145 -12.64 0.78 19.36
C TYR A 145 -13.68 1.51 20.18
#